data_bf20f9f1cef42fce3749ffed0758e29c
#
_entry.id   bf20f9f1cef42fce3749ffed0758e29c
#
_cell.length_a   1.000
_cell.length_b   1.000
_cell.length_c   1.000
_cell.angle_alpha   90.00
_cell.angle_beta   90.00
_cell.angle_gamma   90.00
#
_symmetry.space_group_name_H-M   'P 1'
#
loop_
_entity.id
_entity.type
_entity.pdbx_description
1 polymer ?
#
loop_
_entity_poly.entity_id
_entity_poly.type
_entity_poly.pdbx_seq_one_letter_code
_entity_poly.pdbx_strand_id
1 'polypeptide(L)'
;LGDVYKRQFYASIYILALAGGIIADKTKNFKGTILAGLVMMAVGYLIIAIPTPTPVPSMGLYLGLTCLGLLVIAFGNGLFKGNLQALVGQMYDDPKYSSLRDSGFQIFYMFINIGGFFAPWIAIGVRNWWLKVNNFDYDATLPELCHQFLKEGDKMAPQAMENLASLADKVTLDGSHVADMGVFVNNYLDVFNRGFQYAFMAAIVAMLISLVIYLANKNRFPDPAKKVVAAKEQNATVSKEEIKMSAACLLYTSPSPRD
;
A
#
# COMPACT_ATOMS: atom_id res chain seq x y z
N LEU A 1 4.97 21.82 0.32
CA LEU A 1 3.76 21.30 -0.36
C LEU A 1 3.71 19.76 -0.33
N GLY A 2 4.79 19.04 -0.71
CA GLY A 2 4.81 17.57 -0.73
C GLY A 2 4.49 16.90 0.61
N ASP A 3 4.95 17.45 1.72
CA ASP A 3 4.71 16.89 3.06
C ASP A 3 3.26 17.09 3.53
N VAL A 4 2.59 18.16 3.09
CA VAL A 4 1.16 18.37 3.38
C VAL A 4 0.32 17.32 2.67
N TYR A 5 0.59 17.06 1.39
CA TYR A 5 -0.12 16.02 0.63
C TYR A 5 0.12 14.61 1.18
N LYS A 6 1.35 14.30 1.62
CA LYS A 6 1.64 13.03 2.31
C LYS A 6 0.80 12.87 3.58
N ARG A 7 0.75 13.90 4.43
CA ARG A 7 -0.04 13.87 5.68
C ARG A 7 -1.54 13.74 5.40
N GLN A 8 -2.07 14.44 4.39
CA GLN A 8 -3.47 14.31 3.97
C GLN A 8 -3.78 12.90 3.46
N PHE A 9 -2.89 12.29 2.70
CA PHE A 9 -3.05 10.92 2.23
C PHE A 9 -3.09 9.92 3.40
N TYR A 10 -2.17 10.03 4.36
CA TYR A 10 -2.21 9.19 5.57
C TYR A 10 -3.47 9.40 6.38
N ALA A 11 -3.91 10.65 6.61
CA ALA A 11 -5.15 10.95 7.29
C ALA A 11 -6.36 10.33 6.58
N SER A 12 -6.41 10.38 5.25
CA SER A 12 -7.47 9.77 4.45
C SER A 12 -7.53 8.25 4.63
N ILE A 13 -6.40 7.56 4.73
CA ILE A 13 -6.35 6.12 4.99
C ILE A 13 -7.01 5.78 6.33
N TYR A 14 -6.76 6.56 7.38
CA TYR A 14 -7.37 6.31 8.70
C TYR A 14 -8.87 6.60 8.71
N ILE A 15 -9.32 7.68 8.07
CA ILE A 15 -10.74 8.00 7.92
C ILE A 15 -11.47 6.90 7.15
N LEU A 16 -10.87 6.41 6.06
CA LEU A 16 -11.42 5.33 5.26
C LEU A 16 -11.41 3.99 6.01
N ALA A 17 -10.44 3.76 6.90
CA ALA A 17 -10.42 2.59 7.78
C ALA A 17 -11.62 2.58 8.74
N LEU A 18 -11.96 3.75 9.29
CA LEU A 18 -13.17 3.90 10.13
C LEU A 18 -14.44 3.60 9.34
N ALA A 19 -14.57 4.16 8.13
CA ALA A 19 -15.70 3.88 7.24
C ALA A 19 -15.80 2.38 6.90
N GLY A 20 -14.67 1.72 6.64
CA GLY A 20 -14.59 0.28 6.39
C GLY A 20 -15.05 -0.56 7.59
N GLY A 21 -14.68 -0.15 8.81
CA GLY A 21 -15.16 -0.78 10.05
C GLY A 21 -16.68 -0.67 10.20
N ILE A 22 -17.25 0.53 10.01
CA ILE A 22 -18.70 0.77 10.07
C ILE A 22 -19.45 -0.10 9.05
N ILE A 23 -18.94 -0.23 7.83
CA ILE A 23 -19.54 -1.08 6.78
C ILE A 23 -19.56 -2.54 7.23
N ALA A 24 -18.45 -3.05 7.77
CA ALA A 24 -18.37 -4.43 8.23
C ALA A 24 -19.29 -4.70 9.42
N ASP A 25 -19.39 -3.77 10.37
CA ASP A 25 -20.27 -3.88 11.53
C ASP A 25 -21.75 -3.88 11.13
N LYS A 26 -22.12 -3.03 10.16
CA LYS A 26 -23.50 -3.00 9.63
C LYS A 26 -23.85 -4.28 8.85
N THR A 27 -22.94 -4.77 8.03
CA THR A 27 -23.15 -5.95 7.20
C THR A 27 -22.92 -7.25 7.98
N LYS A 28 -22.24 -7.19 9.13
CA LYS A 28 -21.77 -8.35 9.92
C LYS A 28 -20.98 -9.37 9.11
N ASN A 29 -20.47 -8.94 7.96
CA ASN A 29 -19.72 -9.78 7.02
C ASN A 29 -18.25 -9.38 6.97
N PHE A 30 -17.53 -9.55 8.08
CA PHE A 30 -16.09 -9.24 8.19
C PHE A 30 -15.26 -9.94 7.11
N LYS A 31 -15.58 -11.21 6.81
CA LYS A 31 -14.88 -11.99 5.79
C LYS A 31 -15.06 -11.40 4.39
N GLY A 32 -16.27 -11.01 4.03
CA GLY A 32 -16.54 -10.37 2.75
C GLY A 32 -15.86 -9.01 2.63
N THR A 33 -15.85 -8.23 3.69
CA THR A 33 -15.24 -6.90 3.71
C THR A 33 -13.71 -6.98 3.61
N ILE A 34 -13.06 -7.94 4.28
CA ILE A 34 -11.63 -8.22 4.15
C ILE A 34 -11.30 -8.62 2.70
N LEU A 35 -12.08 -9.52 2.11
CA LEU A 35 -11.90 -9.96 0.73
C LEU A 35 -12.03 -8.80 -0.25
N ALA A 36 -13.07 -7.98 -0.10
CA ALA A 36 -13.27 -6.79 -0.92
C ALA A 36 -12.08 -5.82 -0.79
N GLY A 37 -11.59 -5.60 0.43
CA GLY A 37 -10.40 -4.77 0.67
C GLY A 37 -9.15 -5.29 -0.05
N LEU A 38 -8.88 -6.60 0.02
CA LEU A 38 -7.75 -7.23 -0.68
C LEU A 38 -7.85 -7.07 -2.20
N VAL A 39 -9.04 -7.34 -2.77
CA VAL A 39 -9.26 -7.19 -4.22
C VAL A 39 -9.12 -5.75 -4.64
N MET A 40 -9.69 -4.80 -3.90
CA MET A 40 -9.57 -3.37 -4.21
C MET A 40 -8.12 -2.90 -4.17
N MET A 41 -7.33 -3.30 -3.16
CA MET A 41 -5.91 -2.97 -3.11
C MET A 41 -5.16 -3.54 -4.31
N ALA A 42 -5.40 -4.79 -4.68
CA ALA A 42 -4.78 -5.40 -5.86
C ALA A 42 -5.12 -4.64 -7.16
N VAL A 43 -6.39 -4.25 -7.36
CA VAL A 43 -6.82 -3.43 -8.50
C VAL A 43 -6.16 -2.05 -8.47
N GLY A 44 -6.09 -1.40 -7.33
CA GLY A 44 -5.43 -0.10 -7.19
C GLY A 44 -3.93 -0.16 -7.54
N TYR A 45 -3.22 -1.18 -7.10
CA TYR A 45 -1.82 -1.40 -7.49
C TYR A 45 -1.69 -1.68 -8.99
N LEU A 46 -2.61 -2.45 -9.60
CA LEU A 46 -2.62 -2.66 -11.04
C LEU A 46 -2.78 -1.35 -11.83
N ILE A 47 -3.65 -0.45 -11.38
CA ILE A 47 -3.82 0.87 -12.00
C ILE A 47 -2.52 1.68 -11.96
N ILE A 48 -1.82 1.68 -10.81
CA ILE A 48 -0.56 2.42 -10.66
C ILE A 48 0.59 1.76 -11.44
N ALA A 49 0.55 0.43 -11.61
CA ALA A 49 1.56 -0.31 -12.36
C ALA A 49 1.43 -0.17 -13.88
N ILE A 50 0.42 0.54 -14.40
CA ILE A 50 0.28 0.81 -15.85
C ILE A 50 1.52 1.55 -16.34
N PRO A 51 2.21 1.04 -17.38
CA PRO A 51 3.41 1.69 -17.92
C PRO A 51 3.14 3.10 -18.40
N THR A 52 3.95 4.03 -17.92
CA THR A 52 3.91 5.43 -18.36
C THR A 52 5.03 5.66 -19.35
N PRO A 53 4.76 5.93 -20.63
CA PRO A 53 5.81 6.21 -21.61
C PRO A 53 6.51 7.54 -21.32
N THR A 54 7.79 7.60 -21.64
CA THR A 54 8.60 8.82 -21.53
C THR A 54 8.97 9.31 -22.93
N PRO A 55 8.63 10.55 -23.34
CA PRO A 55 7.90 11.59 -22.58
C PRO A 55 6.39 11.26 -22.41
N VAL A 56 5.81 11.75 -21.31
CA VAL A 56 4.42 11.48 -20.95
C VAL A 56 3.46 12.16 -21.96
N PRO A 57 2.67 11.42 -22.76
CA PRO A 57 1.86 12.02 -23.81
C PRO A 57 0.67 12.83 -23.27
N SER A 58 0.16 12.50 -22.09
CA SER A 58 -0.96 13.17 -21.43
C SER A 58 -0.79 13.18 -19.92
N MET A 59 -0.16 14.21 -19.41
CA MET A 59 0.12 14.36 -17.95
C MET A 59 -1.16 14.27 -17.11
N GLY A 60 -2.26 14.91 -17.57
CA GLY A 60 -3.53 14.89 -16.84
C GLY A 60 -4.13 13.49 -16.69
N LEU A 61 -4.05 12.67 -17.74
CA LEU A 61 -4.57 11.31 -17.73
C LEU A 61 -3.77 10.44 -16.73
N TYR A 62 -2.44 10.42 -16.83
CA TYR A 62 -1.60 9.59 -15.97
C TYR A 62 -1.63 10.03 -14.52
N LEU A 63 -1.69 11.35 -14.25
CA LEU A 63 -1.90 11.89 -12.91
C LEU A 63 -3.26 11.46 -12.36
N GLY A 64 -4.32 11.54 -13.16
CA GLY A 64 -5.67 11.09 -12.79
C GLY A 64 -5.72 9.60 -12.46
N LEU A 65 -5.08 8.76 -13.29
CA LEU A 65 -4.98 7.31 -13.03
C LEU A 65 -4.21 7.01 -11.73
N THR A 66 -3.10 7.71 -11.49
CA THR A 66 -2.32 7.55 -10.26
C THR A 66 -3.15 7.95 -9.03
N CYS A 67 -3.84 9.09 -9.08
CA CYS A 67 -4.72 9.54 -7.99
C CYS A 67 -5.86 8.53 -7.76
N LEU A 68 -6.48 8.02 -8.83
CA LEU A 68 -7.52 7.00 -8.74
C LEU A 68 -6.98 5.71 -8.10
N GLY A 69 -5.83 5.23 -8.55
CA GLY A 69 -5.19 4.04 -8.00
C GLY A 69 -4.89 4.19 -6.51
N LEU A 70 -4.32 5.33 -6.09
CA LEU A 70 -4.05 5.65 -4.69
C LEU A 70 -5.35 5.69 -3.85
N LEU A 71 -6.41 6.28 -4.37
CA LEU A 71 -7.71 6.33 -3.70
C LEU A 71 -8.30 4.93 -3.52
N VAL A 72 -8.26 4.09 -4.56
CA VAL A 72 -8.71 2.70 -4.51
C VAL A 72 -7.91 1.88 -3.50
N ILE A 73 -6.56 2.06 -3.46
CA ILE A 73 -5.69 1.43 -2.45
C ILE A 73 -6.06 1.90 -1.05
N ALA A 74 -6.25 3.19 -0.84
CA ALA A 74 -6.57 3.76 0.46
C ALA A 74 -7.90 3.23 0.98
N PHE A 75 -8.92 3.16 0.12
CA PHE A 75 -10.22 2.61 0.48
C PHE A 75 -10.15 1.10 0.76
N GLY A 76 -9.46 0.34 -0.09
CA GLY A 76 -9.24 -1.10 0.12
C GLY A 76 -8.49 -1.39 1.42
N ASN A 77 -7.46 -0.61 1.74
CA ASN A 77 -6.73 -0.72 3.00
C ASN A 77 -7.62 -0.39 4.21
N GLY A 78 -8.50 0.60 4.09
CA GLY A 78 -9.51 0.92 5.09
C GLY A 78 -10.44 -0.26 5.40
N LEU A 79 -10.97 -0.90 4.34
CA LEU A 79 -11.81 -2.09 4.48
C LEU A 79 -11.05 -3.28 5.08
N PHE A 80 -9.79 -3.45 4.76
CA PHE A 80 -8.98 -4.58 5.19
C PHE A 80 -8.48 -4.44 6.63
N LYS A 81 -7.82 -3.32 6.96
CA LYS A 81 -7.01 -3.18 8.17
C LYS A 81 -7.82 -3.30 9.47
N GLY A 82 -8.92 -2.58 9.58
CA GLY A 82 -9.76 -2.59 10.79
C GLY A 82 -10.45 -3.94 10.98
N ASN A 83 -10.96 -4.50 9.90
CA ASN A 83 -11.72 -5.76 9.94
C ASN A 83 -10.84 -6.99 10.17
N LEU A 84 -9.58 -6.95 9.74
CA LEU A 84 -8.63 -8.01 10.03
C LEU A 84 -8.33 -8.11 11.53
N GLN A 85 -8.14 -6.97 12.21
CA GLN A 85 -7.94 -6.95 13.66
C GLN A 85 -9.17 -7.49 14.41
N ALA A 86 -10.38 -7.09 13.99
CA ALA A 86 -11.62 -7.60 14.56
C ALA A 86 -11.74 -9.13 14.37
N LEU A 87 -11.38 -9.64 13.17
CA LEU A 87 -11.40 -11.07 12.90
C LEU A 87 -10.41 -11.83 13.78
N VAL A 88 -9.19 -11.31 13.98
CA VAL A 88 -8.20 -11.90 14.90
C VAL A 88 -8.76 -11.95 16.32
N GLY A 89 -9.40 -10.87 16.80
CA GLY A 89 -10.05 -10.87 18.11
C GLY A 89 -11.11 -11.97 18.25
N GLN A 90 -11.95 -12.14 17.24
CA GLN A 90 -13.02 -13.15 17.23
C GLN A 90 -12.51 -14.60 17.22
N MET A 91 -11.28 -14.87 16.76
CA MET A 91 -10.67 -16.18 16.81
C MET A 91 -10.43 -16.65 18.26
N TYR A 92 -10.31 -15.71 19.21
CA TYR A 92 -10.05 -15.95 20.63
C TYR A 92 -11.28 -15.72 21.52
N ASP A 93 -12.48 -15.57 20.95
CA ASP A 93 -13.74 -15.43 21.71
C ASP A 93 -14.20 -16.74 22.39
N ASP A 94 -13.65 -17.88 21.96
CA ASP A 94 -13.92 -19.16 22.60
C ASP A 94 -13.24 -19.20 24.00
N PRO A 95 -13.97 -19.54 25.09
CA PRO A 95 -13.41 -19.63 26.44
C PRO A 95 -12.15 -20.48 26.54
N LYS A 96 -12.01 -21.49 25.68
CA LYS A 96 -10.83 -22.37 25.62
C LYS A 96 -9.56 -21.62 25.19
N TYR A 97 -9.69 -20.58 24.36
CA TYR A 97 -8.58 -19.86 23.77
C TYR A 97 -8.48 -18.41 24.27
N SER A 98 -9.41 -17.95 25.10
CA SER A 98 -9.47 -16.56 25.57
C SER A 98 -8.22 -16.10 26.30
N SER A 99 -7.55 -17.00 27.07
CA SER A 99 -6.29 -16.72 27.76
C SER A 99 -5.11 -16.49 26.80
N LEU A 100 -5.20 -16.92 25.56
CA LEU A 100 -4.15 -16.76 24.53
C LEU A 100 -4.36 -15.52 23.65
N ARG A 101 -5.40 -14.74 23.89
CA ARG A 101 -5.78 -13.58 23.05
C ARG A 101 -4.65 -12.56 22.94
N ASP A 102 -4.06 -12.17 24.05
CA ASP A 102 -2.98 -11.17 24.06
C ASP A 102 -1.74 -11.68 23.32
N SER A 103 -1.37 -12.93 23.54
CA SER A 103 -0.26 -13.57 22.82
C SER A 103 -0.55 -13.64 21.31
N GLY A 104 -1.80 -13.93 20.92
CA GLY A 104 -2.23 -13.94 19.52
C GLY A 104 -2.10 -12.57 18.85
N PHE A 105 -2.50 -11.51 19.53
CA PHE A 105 -2.31 -10.15 19.03
C PHE A 105 -0.83 -9.75 18.96
N GLN A 106 0.00 -10.13 19.92
CA GLN A 106 1.44 -9.87 19.88
C GLN A 106 2.08 -10.53 18.65
N ILE A 107 1.77 -11.79 18.39
CA ILE A 107 2.26 -12.51 17.21
C ILE A 107 1.75 -11.82 15.92
N PHE A 108 0.49 -11.42 15.86
CA PHE A 108 -0.08 -10.71 14.73
C PHE A 108 0.67 -9.40 14.44
N TYR A 109 0.91 -8.57 15.46
CA TYR A 109 1.67 -7.33 15.31
C TYR A 109 3.15 -7.57 14.97
N MET A 110 3.75 -8.63 15.50
CA MET A 110 5.11 -9.03 15.13
C MET A 110 5.20 -9.28 13.61
N PHE A 111 4.28 -10.04 13.02
CA PHE A 111 4.27 -10.29 11.58
C PHE A 111 4.00 -9.02 10.75
N ILE A 112 3.17 -8.10 11.24
CA ILE A 112 2.98 -6.79 10.58
C ILE A 112 4.30 -6.02 10.54
N ASN A 113 5.04 -5.98 11.66
CA ASN A 113 6.32 -5.27 11.73
C ASN A 113 7.39 -5.92 10.85
N ILE A 114 7.46 -7.26 10.81
CA ILE A 114 8.33 -8.00 9.91
C ILE A 114 8.01 -7.64 8.45
N GLY A 115 6.73 -7.63 8.06
CA GLY A 115 6.30 -7.20 6.73
C GLY A 115 6.67 -5.75 6.43
N GLY A 116 6.48 -4.84 7.40
CA GLY A 116 6.84 -3.43 7.28
C GLY A 116 8.34 -3.20 7.11
N PHE A 117 9.18 -4.07 7.69
CA PHE A 117 10.63 -4.03 7.50
C PHE A 117 11.06 -4.53 6.11
N PHE A 118 10.53 -5.68 5.67
CA PHE A 118 10.96 -6.29 4.41
C PHE A 118 10.37 -5.63 3.17
N ALA A 119 9.15 -5.09 3.24
CA ALA A 119 8.48 -4.54 2.05
C ALA A 119 9.24 -3.38 1.39
N PRO A 120 9.72 -2.34 2.11
CA PRO A 120 10.54 -1.28 1.51
C PRO A 120 11.85 -1.82 0.92
N TRP A 121 12.48 -2.77 1.61
CA TRP A 121 13.75 -3.37 1.17
C TRP A 121 13.58 -4.14 -0.15
N ILE A 122 12.51 -4.93 -0.28
CA ILE A 122 12.16 -5.63 -1.53
C ILE A 122 11.86 -4.63 -2.65
N ALA A 123 11.07 -3.60 -2.38
CA ALA A 123 10.70 -2.58 -3.38
C ALA A 123 11.94 -1.85 -3.93
N ILE A 124 12.85 -1.43 -3.04
CA ILE A 124 14.12 -0.80 -3.42
C ILE A 124 15.01 -1.80 -4.18
N GLY A 125 15.08 -3.04 -3.70
CA GLY A 125 15.87 -4.10 -4.33
C GLY A 125 15.43 -4.38 -5.76
N VAL A 126 14.13 -4.51 -6.01
CA VAL A 126 13.56 -4.75 -7.34
C VAL A 126 13.84 -3.57 -8.27
N ARG A 127 13.64 -2.33 -7.80
CA ARG A 127 13.95 -1.12 -8.59
C ARG A 127 15.43 -1.06 -8.96
N ASN A 128 16.32 -1.25 -7.99
CA ASN A 128 17.75 -1.18 -8.22
C ASN A 128 18.26 -2.33 -9.09
N TRP A 129 17.70 -3.52 -8.92
CA TRP A 129 17.98 -4.65 -9.81
C TRP A 129 17.64 -4.31 -11.27
N TRP A 130 16.48 -3.71 -11.53
CA TRP A 130 16.07 -3.31 -12.88
C TRP A 130 16.99 -2.25 -13.47
N LEU A 131 17.40 -1.24 -12.69
CA LEU A 131 18.38 -0.24 -13.12
C LEU A 131 19.68 -0.91 -13.53
N LYS A 132 20.23 -1.82 -12.72
CA LYS A 132 21.48 -2.53 -13.01
C LYS A 132 21.40 -3.41 -14.24
N VAL A 133 20.28 -4.08 -14.49
CA VAL A 133 20.05 -4.84 -15.73
C VAL A 133 20.13 -3.95 -16.97
N ASN A 134 19.80 -2.67 -16.84
CA ASN A 134 19.89 -1.68 -17.92
C ASN A 134 21.18 -0.83 -17.85
N ASN A 135 22.20 -1.30 -17.16
CA ASN A 135 23.50 -0.65 -16.99
C ASN A 135 23.45 0.73 -16.29
N PHE A 136 22.47 0.94 -15.42
CA PHE A 136 22.38 2.14 -14.61
C PHE A 136 22.48 1.83 -13.13
N ASP A 137 23.06 2.76 -12.36
CA ASP A 137 22.96 2.76 -10.90
C ASP A 137 21.93 3.82 -10.44
N TYR A 138 21.56 3.74 -9.19
CA TYR A 138 20.59 4.67 -8.61
C TYR A 138 21.28 5.89 -7.99
N ASP A 139 20.83 7.07 -8.38
CA ASP A 139 21.12 8.32 -7.67
C ASP A 139 19.82 9.07 -7.37
N ALA A 140 19.72 9.63 -6.14
CA ALA A 140 18.49 10.25 -5.67
C ALA A 140 18.20 11.61 -6.32
N THR A 141 19.22 12.33 -6.77
CA THR A 141 19.11 13.68 -7.33
C THR A 141 18.99 13.69 -8.84
N LEU A 142 19.45 12.63 -9.48
CA LEU A 142 19.52 12.54 -10.95
C LEU A 142 18.13 12.64 -11.62
N PRO A 143 17.04 12.01 -11.14
CA PRO A 143 15.72 12.15 -11.76
C PRO A 143 15.21 13.60 -11.77
N GLU A 144 15.48 14.37 -10.73
CA GLU A 144 15.10 15.78 -10.67
C GLU A 144 15.86 16.62 -11.70
N LEU A 145 17.17 16.43 -11.80
CA LEU A 145 18.02 17.09 -12.81
C LEU A 145 17.61 16.70 -14.24
N CYS A 146 17.27 15.42 -14.47
CA CYS A 146 16.75 14.97 -15.75
C CYS A 146 15.42 15.66 -16.12
N HIS A 147 14.50 15.81 -15.18
CA HIS A 147 13.25 16.53 -15.40
C HIS A 147 13.46 18.02 -15.62
N GLN A 148 14.45 18.63 -14.94
CA GLN A 148 14.83 20.01 -15.17
C GLN A 148 15.40 20.20 -16.58
N PHE A 149 16.28 19.30 -17.02
CA PHE A 149 16.83 19.30 -18.39
C PHE A 149 15.73 19.19 -19.45
N LEU A 150 14.72 18.32 -19.26
CA LEU A 150 13.60 18.21 -20.21
C LEU A 150 12.72 19.46 -20.28
N LYS A 151 12.69 20.28 -19.24
CA LYS A 151 11.92 21.55 -19.21
C LYS A 151 12.70 22.73 -19.78
N GLU A 152 13.96 22.86 -19.42
CA GLU A 152 14.80 24.04 -19.67
C GLU A 152 15.73 23.84 -20.89
N GLY A 153 16.07 22.59 -21.22
CA GLY A 153 17.04 22.27 -22.29
C GLY A 153 18.37 22.98 -22.08
N ASP A 154 18.84 23.61 -23.14
CA ASP A 154 20.11 24.40 -23.13
C ASP A 154 20.07 25.65 -22.24
N LYS A 155 18.89 26.03 -21.72
CA LYS A 155 18.75 27.17 -20.80
C LYS A 155 18.98 26.79 -19.34
N MET A 156 19.25 25.53 -19.07
CA MET A 156 19.56 25.03 -17.72
C MET A 156 20.80 25.74 -17.18
N ALA A 157 20.83 26.06 -15.87
CA ALA A 157 21.98 26.72 -15.25
C ALA A 157 23.23 25.88 -15.46
N PRO A 158 24.41 26.54 -15.82
CA PRO A 158 25.64 25.82 -16.16
C PRO A 158 26.08 24.83 -15.07
N GLN A 159 25.92 25.19 -13.81
CA GLN A 159 26.30 24.35 -12.68
C GLN A 159 25.36 23.11 -12.54
N ALA A 160 24.08 23.25 -12.89
CA ALA A 160 23.12 22.13 -12.88
C ALA A 160 23.38 21.17 -14.06
N MET A 161 23.79 21.71 -15.22
CA MET A 161 24.22 20.93 -16.39
C MET A 161 25.49 20.13 -16.10
N GLU A 162 26.48 20.74 -15.46
CA GLU A 162 27.74 20.07 -15.06
C GLU A 162 27.45 18.94 -14.04
N ASN A 163 26.60 19.21 -13.07
CA ASN A 163 26.15 18.18 -12.10
C ASN A 163 25.43 17.02 -12.79
N LEU A 164 24.53 17.33 -13.74
CA LEU A 164 23.84 16.33 -14.53
C LEU A 164 24.81 15.44 -15.32
N ALA A 165 25.79 16.04 -16.01
CA ALA A 165 26.81 15.33 -16.79
C ALA A 165 27.67 14.42 -15.88
N SER A 166 28.15 14.96 -14.77
CA SER A 166 28.96 14.21 -13.79
C SER A 166 28.21 13.03 -13.19
N LEU A 167 26.93 13.22 -12.87
CA LEU A 167 26.09 12.14 -12.34
C LEU A 167 25.73 11.12 -13.42
N ALA A 168 25.49 11.55 -14.65
CA ALA A 168 25.22 10.67 -15.78
C ALA A 168 26.37 9.69 -16.03
N ASP A 169 27.61 10.19 -16.06
CA ASP A 169 28.80 9.34 -16.19
C ASP A 169 28.98 8.40 -14.99
N LYS A 170 28.69 8.87 -13.78
CA LYS A 170 28.80 8.08 -12.55
C LYS A 170 27.80 6.93 -12.48
N VAL A 171 26.56 7.14 -12.92
CA VAL A 171 25.51 6.11 -12.83
C VAL A 171 25.53 5.12 -13.99
N THR A 172 26.26 5.42 -15.08
CA THR A 172 26.41 4.53 -16.23
C THR A 172 27.46 3.46 -15.91
N LEU A 173 27.03 2.20 -15.80
CA LEU A 173 27.88 1.10 -15.31
C LEU A 173 28.81 0.52 -16.36
N ASP A 174 28.58 0.79 -17.63
CA ASP A 174 29.43 0.32 -18.74
C ASP A 174 30.71 1.16 -18.92
N GLY A 175 30.88 2.23 -18.16
CA GLY A 175 32.05 3.13 -18.21
C GLY A 175 32.09 3.98 -19.46
N SER A 176 31.04 4.03 -20.28
CA SER A 176 30.95 4.93 -21.43
C SER A 176 30.70 6.36 -20.98
N HIS A 177 31.39 7.31 -21.63
CA HIS A 177 31.07 8.72 -21.44
C HIS A 177 29.78 9.08 -22.20
N VAL A 178 28.87 9.78 -21.54
CA VAL A 178 27.59 10.16 -22.12
C VAL A 178 27.79 11.21 -23.23
N ALA A 179 27.69 10.80 -24.50
CA ALA A 179 27.87 11.68 -25.63
C ALA A 179 26.64 12.56 -25.93
N ASP A 180 25.46 12.06 -25.73
CA ASP A 180 24.20 12.77 -25.95
C ASP A 180 23.35 12.78 -24.68
N MET A 181 23.27 13.94 -24.03
CA MET A 181 22.56 14.13 -22.79
C MET A 181 21.03 13.95 -22.96
N GLY A 182 20.48 14.32 -24.12
CA GLY A 182 19.06 14.19 -24.40
C GLY A 182 18.65 12.72 -24.51
N VAL A 183 19.42 11.89 -25.18
CA VAL A 183 19.21 10.45 -25.28
C VAL A 183 19.36 9.79 -23.91
N PHE A 184 20.40 10.15 -23.15
CA PHE A 184 20.62 9.63 -21.81
C PHE A 184 19.44 9.92 -20.88
N VAL A 185 19.02 11.19 -20.79
CA VAL A 185 17.95 11.63 -19.90
C VAL A 185 16.64 10.88 -20.16
N ASN A 186 16.26 10.74 -21.45
CA ASN A 186 15.04 10.00 -21.80
C ASN A 186 15.14 8.51 -21.45
N ASN A 187 16.29 7.89 -21.74
CA ASN A 187 16.52 6.47 -21.45
C ASN A 187 16.57 6.21 -19.94
N TYR A 188 17.31 7.02 -19.20
CA TYR A 188 17.39 6.88 -17.74
C TYR A 188 16.05 7.04 -17.07
N LEU A 189 15.24 8.04 -17.44
CA LEU A 189 13.90 8.26 -16.88
C LEU A 189 12.93 7.13 -17.24
N ASP A 190 13.01 6.59 -18.47
CA ASP A 190 12.19 5.44 -18.85
C ASP A 190 12.53 4.20 -18.00
N VAL A 191 13.82 3.88 -17.89
CA VAL A 191 14.29 2.76 -17.07
C VAL A 191 13.96 2.97 -15.60
N PHE A 192 14.13 4.19 -15.08
CA PHE A 192 13.81 4.54 -13.70
C PHE A 192 12.33 4.39 -13.39
N ASN A 193 11.44 4.89 -14.26
CA ASN A 193 9.99 4.76 -14.12
C ASN A 193 9.54 3.29 -14.17
N ARG A 194 10.09 2.50 -15.10
CA ARG A 194 9.84 1.05 -15.18
C ARG A 194 10.30 0.32 -13.92
N GLY A 195 11.40 0.75 -13.31
CA GLY A 195 11.87 0.21 -12.04
C GLY A 195 10.84 0.34 -10.91
N PHE A 196 10.14 1.47 -10.81
CA PHE A 196 9.03 1.62 -9.88
C PHE A 196 7.83 0.75 -10.25
N GLN A 197 7.50 0.63 -11.54
CA GLN A 197 6.41 -0.24 -11.99
C GLN A 197 6.68 -1.70 -11.60
N TYR A 198 7.89 -2.21 -11.76
CA TYR A 198 8.28 -3.54 -11.29
C TYR A 198 8.19 -3.68 -9.77
N ALA A 199 8.52 -2.65 -9.00
CA ALA A 199 8.31 -2.65 -7.56
C ALA A 199 6.82 -2.74 -7.19
N PHE A 200 5.93 -2.04 -7.91
CA PHE A 200 4.49 -2.19 -7.74
C PHE A 200 3.98 -3.56 -8.18
N MET A 201 4.52 -4.14 -9.26
CA MET A 201 4.19 -5.51 -9.66
C MET A 201 4.58 -6.53 -8.58
N ALA A 202 5.71 -6.36 -7.91
CA ALA A 202 6.08 -7.20 -6.76
C ALA A 202 5.06 -7.08 -5.62
N ALA A 203 4.53 -5.88 -5.36
CA ALA A 203 3.45 -5.70 -4.39
C ALA A 203 2.16 -6.41 -4.82
N ILE A 204 1.81 -6.39 -6.12
CA ILE A 204 0.65 -7.13 -6.65
C ILE A 204 0.81 -8.63 -6.43
N VAL A 205 2.00 -9.19 -6.70
CA VAL A 205 2.28 -10.61 -6.45
C VAL A 205 2.09 -10.96 -4.97
N ALA A 206 2.61 -10.13 -4.07
CA ALA A 206 2.40 -10.32 -2.63
C ALA A 206 0.91 -10.26 -2.24
N MET A 207 0.14 -9.35 -2.83
CA MET A 207 -1.31 -9.25 -2.61
C MET A 207 -2.05 -10.47 -3.14
N LEU A 208 -1.68 -10.99 -4.31
CA LEU A 208 -2.27 -12.21 -4.86
C LEU A 208 -1.97 -13.43 -3.98
N ILE A 209 -0.75 -13.57 -3.49
CA ILE A 209 -0.37 -14.62 -2.53
C ILE A 209 -1.23 -14.51 -1.27
N SER A 210 -1.37 -13.29 -0.72
CA SER A 210 -2.22 -13.04 0.46
C SER A 210 -3.69 -13.41 0.18
N LEU A 211 -4.20 -13.06 -0.99
CA LEU A 211 -5.57 -13.39 -1.41
C LEU A 211 -5.78 -14.91 -1.50
N VAL A 212 -4.83 -15.65 -2.10
CA VAL A 212 -4.89 -17.11 -2.20
C VAL A 212 -4.87 -17.75 -0.81
N ILE A 213 -3.96 -17.33 0.08
CA ILE A 213 -3.88 -17.81 1.46
C ILE A 213 -5.19 -17.52 2.20
N TYR A 214 -5.74 -16.33 2.02
CA TYR A 214 -7.00 -15.94 2.64
C TYR A 214 -8.17 -16.82 2.16
N LEU A 215 -8.29 -17.02 0.85
CA LEU A 215 -9.36 -17.86 0.26
C LEU A 215 -9.25 -19.31 0.69
N ALA A 216 -8.04 -19.87 0.76
CA ALA A 216 -7.81 -21.25 1.21
C ALA A 216 -8.20 -21.46 2.68
N ASN A 217 -8.04 -20.43 3.51
CA ASN A 217 -8.34 -20.51 4.95
C ASN A 217 -9.68 -19.85 5.35
N LYS A 218 -10.43 -19.27 4.41
CA LYS A 218 -11.69 -18.55 4.67
C LYS A 218 -12.68 -19.33 5.52
N ASN A 219 -12.77 -20.65 5.33
CA ASN A 219 -13.69 -21.52 6.04
C ASN A 219 -13.28 -21.80 7.49
N ARG A 220 -12.00 -21.56 7.84
CA ARG A 220 -11.48 -21.77 9.20
C ARG A 220 -11.70 -20.55 10.10
N PHE A 221 -11.97 -19.38 9.52
CA PHE A 221 -12.22 -18.17 10.29
C PHE A 221 -13.62 -18.18 10.91
N PRO A 222 -13.80 -17.63 12.13
CA PRO A 222 -15.10 -17.54 12.79
C PRO A 222 -16.07 -16.70 11.95
N ASP A 223 -17.35 -17.05 12.03
CA ASP A 223 -18.42 -16.37 11.33
C ASP A 223 -19.46 -15.88 12.37
N PRO A 224 -19.37 -14.62 12.82
CA PRO A 224 -20.26 -14.10 13.83
C PRO A 224 -21.73 -14.07 13.37
N ALA A 225 -21.98 -13.95 12.06
CA ALA A 225 -23.32 -13.99 11.52
C ALA A 225 -23.99 -15.37 11.77
N LYS A 226 -23.23 -16.46 11.63
CA LYS A 226 -23.73 -17.81 11.93
C LYS A 226 -23.97 -18.01 13.41
N LYS A 227 -23.11 -17.46 14.30
CA LYS A 227 -23.32 -17.53 15.75
C LYS A 227 -24.57 -16.78 16.18
N VAL A 228 -24.87 -15.62 15.61
CA VAL A 228 -26.07 -14.82 15.89
C VAL A 228 -27.34 -15.52 15.41
N VAL A 229 -27.31 -16.16 14.23
CA VAL A 229 -28.45 -16.95 13.71
C VAL A 229 -28.70 -18.16 14.59
N ALA A 230 -27.68 -18.93 14.95
CA ALA A 230 -27.81 -20.09 15.84
C ALA A 230 -28.29 -19.69 17.24
N ALA A 231 -27.87 -18.56 17.79
CA ALA A 231 -28.37 -18.04 19.08
C ALA A 231 -29.81 -17.55 19.00
N LYS A 232 -30.29 -17.04 17.85
CA LYS A 232 -31.69 -16.69 17.62
C LYS A 232 -32.56 -17.91 17.49
N GLU A 233 -32.09 -18.97 16.86
CA GLU A 233 -32.78 -20.25 16.74
C GLU A 233 -32.89 -20.96 18.10
N GLN A 234 -31.96 -20.70 19.03
CA GLN A 234 -32.02 -21.26 20.40
C GLN A 234 -32.82 -20.42 21.41
N ASN A 235 -33.65 -19.47 20.95
CA ASN A 235 -34.47 -18.58 21.80
C ASN A 235 -33.68 -17.81 22.89
N ALA A 236 -32.40 -17.52 22.69
CA ALA A 236 -31.66 -16.66 23.56
C ALA A 236 -32.06 -15.21 23.23
N THR A 237 -32.80 -14.56 24.12
CA THR A 237 -33.08 -13.11 24.09
C THR A 237 -31.79 -12.34 24.24
N VAL A 238 -31.17 -11.99 23.14
CA VAL A 238 -30.03 -11.06 23.13
C VAL A 238 -30.59 -9.68 23.45
N SER A 239 -30.28 -9.16 24.62
CA SER A 239 -30.71 -7.85 25.11
C SER A 239 -30.33 -6.75 24.13
N LYS A 240 -31.26 -5.85 23.83
CA LYS A 240 -31.05 -4.66 22.98
C LYS A 240 -29.97 -3.68 23.51
N GLU A 241 -29.45 -3.89 24.71
CA GLU A 241 -28.40 -3.05 25.31
C GLU A 241 -27.00 -3.29 24.73
N GLU A 242 -26.69 -4.49 24.24
CA GLU A 242 -25.38 -4.77 23.64
C GLU A 242 -25.11 -3.99 22.34
N ILE A 243 -26.14 -3.55 21.65
CA ILE A 243 -26.01 -2.82 20.37
C ILE A 243 -25.62 -1.35 20.58
N LYS A 244 -25.91 -0.77 21.74
CA LYS A 244 -25.55 0.64 22.07
C LYS A 244 -24.08 0.82 22.51
N MET A 245 -23.43 -0.22 22.99
CA MET A 245 -22.03 -0.15 23.47
C MET A 245 -21.00 -0.09 22.34
N SER A 246 -21.32 -0.53 21.14
CA SER A 246 -20.36 -0.63 20.01
C SER A 246 -19.79 0.74 19.59
N ALA A 247 -20.58 1.80 19.55
CA ALA A 247 -20.12 3.14 19.12
C ALA A 247 -19.26 3.84 20.18
N ALA A 248 -19.53 3.65 21.46
CA ALA A 248 -18.74 4.24 22.55
C ALA A 248 -17.40 3.51 22.74
N CYS A 249 -17.36 2.20 22.50
CA CYS A 249 -16.15 1.40 22.61
C CYS A 249 -15.13 1.71 21.52
N LEU A 250 -15.56 2.11 20.31
CA LEU A 250 -14.68 2.53 19.23
C LEU A 250 -13.94 3.86 19.54
N LEU A 251 -14.54 4.72 20.34
CA LEU A 251 -13.91 5.98 20.81
C LEU A 251 -12.92 5.76 21.97
N TYR A 252 -13.10 4.67 22.75
CA TYR A 252 -12.29 4.40 23.94
C TYR A 252 -11.06 3.53 23.67
N THR A 253 -10.99 2.81 22.55
CA THR A 253 -9.87 1.94 22.17
C THR A 253 -8.86 2.61 21.24
N SER A 254 -8.97 3.92 21.01
CA SER A 254 -7.89 4.69 20.38
C SER A 254 -6.72 4.76 21.36
N PRO A 255 -5.54 4.19 21.07
CA PRO A 255 -4.40 4.34 21.95
C PRO A 255 -4.08 5.83 22.11
N SER A 256 -4.11 6.29 23.35
CA SER A 256 -3.67 7.65 23.71
C SER A 256 -2.20 7.81 23.27
N PRO A 257 -1.84 8.92 22.62
CA PRO A 257 -0.44 9.19 22.26
C PRO A 257 0.38 9.73 23.45
N ARG A 258 0.14 9.20 24.64
CA ARG A 258 0.92 9.47 25.83
C ARG A 258 1.15 8.13 26.54
N ASP A 259 2.29 7.55 26.25
CA ASP A 259 3.25 6.91 27.16
C ASP A 259 4.40 6.36 26.33
#